data_557b3a98d6f952fa4a64248dee940514
#
_entry.id   557b3a98d6f952fa4a64248dee940514
#
_cell.length_a   1.000
_cell.length_b   1.000
_cell.length_c   1.000
_cell.angle_alpha   90.00
_cell.angle_beta   90.00
_cell.angle_gamma   90.00
#
_symmetry.space_group_name_H-M   'P 1'
#
loop_
_entity.id
_entity.type
_entity.pdbx_description
1 polymer ?
#
loop_
_entity_poly.entity_id
_entity_poly.type
_entity_poly.pdbx_seq_one_letter_code
_entity_poly.pdbx_strand_id
1 'polypeptide(L)'
;MNYYVYIVLLIGSLVSCSESSRHFPRYEDFPDEKALNAQVIHLDTALFRYPFRVAVKDGIAIIMDLHNVDYFFHAFSYPEWEYMTSFGKRGEGPEEMVSADCFRFISKDSIWTLDANKMRTTRWKIEQNMNNIIPVETIDMDKRLVR
;
A
#
# COMPACT_ATOMS: atom_id res chain seq x y z
N MET A 1 -53.13 35.37 24.64
CA MET A 1 -53.34 34.23 23.72
C MET A 1 -51.97 33.85 23.14
N ASN A 2 -51.56 32.64 23.44
CA ASN A 2 -50.59 31.77 22.72
C ASN A 2 -49.12 31.73 23.14
N TYR A 3 -48.72 32.07 24.31
CA TYR A 3 -47.39 31.70 24.82
C TYR A 3 -47.26 30.15 25.00
N TYR A 4 -48.35 29.49 25.36
CA TYR A 4 -48.36 28.01 25.51
C TYR A 4 -48.09 27.28 24.21
N VAL A 5 -48.51 27.79 23.08
CA VAL A 5 -48.24 27.15 21.75
C VAL A 5 -46.76 27.18 21.39
N TYR A 6 -46.05 28.27 21.69
CA TYR A 6 -44.63 28.38 21.49
C TYR A 6 -43.80 27.48 22.42
N ILE A 7 -44.26 27.34 23.68
CA ILE A 7 -43.62 26.43 24.66
C ILE A 7 -43.77 24.99 24.23
N VAL A 8 -44.93 24.58 23.73
CA VAL A 8 -45.17 23.20 23.26
C VAL A 8 -44.37 22.92 22.00
N LEU A 9 -44.21 23.88 21.07
CA LEU A 9 -43.36 23.76 19.89
C LEU A 9 -41.86 23.67 20.24
N LEU A 10 -41.44 24.41 21.26
CA LEU A 10 -40.03 24.39 21.71
C LEU A 10 -39.68 23.07 22.42
N ILE A 11 -40.59 22.47 23.16
CA ILE A 11 -40.38 21.17 23.82
C ILE A 11 -40.40 20.03 22.79
N GLY A 12 -41.20 20.14 21.72
CA GLY A 12 -41.28 19.13 20.67
C GLY A 12 -39.99 19.01 19.84
N SER A 13 -39.15 20.07 19.77
CA SER A 13 -37.91 20.05 19.03
C SER A 13 -36.72 19.39 19.78
N LEU A 14 -36.86 19.13 21.07
CA LEU A 14 -35.82 18.53 21.91
C LEU A 14 -35.82 16.99 21.93
N VAL A 15 -36.82 16.35 21.33
CA VAL A 15 -36.97 14.88 21.38
C VAL A 15 -36.46 14.18 20.12
N SER A 16 -35.81 14.88 19.19
CA SER A 16 -35.34 14.33 17.90
C SER A 16 -33.87 13.94 17.92
N CYS A 17 -33.37 13.35 18.99
CA CYS A 17 -32.16 12.56 18.99
C CYS A 17 -32.48 11.12 19.34
N SER A 18 -33.02 10.38 18.39
CA SER A 18 -32.97 8.93 18.47
C SER A 18 -31.57 8.52 17.99
N GLU A 19 -30.66 8.28 18.93
CA GLU A 19 -29.49 7.47 18.67
C GLU A 19 -29.93 6.10 18.16
N SER A 20 -29.96 5.93 16.85
CA SER A 20 -29.89 4.59 16.31
C SER A 20 -28.48 4.08 16.62
N SER A 21 -28.28 3.55 17.80
CA SER A 21 -27.14 2.74 18.14
C SER A 21 -27.10 1.60 17.11
N ARG A 22 -26.34 1.78 16.03
CA ARG A 22 -25.98 0.66 15.17
C ARG A 22 -25.19 -0.29 16.07
N HIS A 23 -25.88 -1.29 16.55
CA HIS A 23 -25.28 -2.36 17.31
C HIS A 23 -24.39 -3.14 16.32
N PHE A 24 -23.14 -2.72 16.19
CA PHE A 24 -22.15 -3.55 15.51
C PHE A 24 -21.96 -4.79 16.36
N PRO A 25 -22.11 -5.99 15.81
CA PRO A 25 -21.85 -7.20 16.56
C PRO A 25 -20.41 -7.14 17.09
N ARG A 26 -20.28 -7.06 18.41
CA ARG A 26 -18.98 -7.15 19.07
C ARG A 26 -18.68 -8.64 19.15
N TYR A 27 -17.67 -9.07 18.43
CA TYR A 27 -17.17 -10.43 18.58
C TYR A 27 -16.38 -10.48 19.89
N GLU A 28 -16.90 -11.18 20.87
CA GLU A 28 -16.23 -11.42 22.15
C GLU A 28 -15.40 -12.69 22.11
N ASP A 29 -15.77 -13.62 21.21
CA ASP A 29 -15.04 -14.87 20.98
C ASP A 29 -14.68 -15.00 19.51
N PHE A 30 -13.38 -15.20 19.22
CA PHE A 30 -12.89 -15.54 17.89
C PHE A 30 -12.81 -17.07 17.79
N PRO A 31 -13.48 -17.70 16.81
CA PRO A 31 -13.53 -19.16 16.68
C PRO A 31 -12.17 -19.80 16.42
N ASP A 32 -11.21 -19.03 15.94
CA ASP A 32 -9.84 -19.47 15.65
C ASP A 32 -8.82 -18.47 16.22
N GLU A 33 -8.24 -18.81 17.36
CA GLU A 33 -7.09 -18.10 17.90
C GLU A 33 -5.80 -18.83 17.51
N LYS A 34 -4.91 -18.15 16.78
CA LYS A 34 -3.58 -18.66 16.44
C LYS A 34 -2.51 -17.85 17.13
N ALA A 35 -1.68 -18.51 17.94
CA ALA A 35 -0.48 -17.90 18.45
C ALA A 35 0.51 -17.66 17.29
N LEU A 36 0.92 -16.42 17.08
CA LEU A 36 1.93 -16.06 16.09
C LEU A 36 3.29 -15.94 16.80
N ASN A 37 4.26 -16.65 16.27
CA ASN A 37 5.65 -16.49 16.68
C ASN A 37 6.32 -15.49 15.73
N ALA A 38 6.77 -14.36 16.29
CA ALA A 38 7.50 -13.36 15.54
C ALA A 38 8.99 -13.76 15.48
N GLN A 39 9.55 -13.70 14.27
CA GLN A 39 10.99 -13.83 14.04
C GLN A 39 11.52 -12.49 13.56
N VAL A 40 12.60 -12.01 14.21
CA VAL A 40 13.31 -10.82 13.75
C VAL A 40 14.25 -11.21 12.62
N ILE A 41 14.13 -10.53 11.50
CA ILE A 41 14.98 -10.71 10.32
C ILE A 41 15.89 -9.48 10.23
N HIS A 42 17.19 -9.69 10.26
CA HIS A 42 18.18 -8.63 10.09
C HIS A 42 18.53 -8.50 8.61
N LEU A 43 18.23 -7.35 8.03
CA LEU A 43 18.51 -7.04 6.62
C LEU A 43 19.68 -6.04 6.57
N ASP A 44 20.90 -6.55 6.61
CA ASP A 44 22.11 -5.71 6.74
C ASP A 44 22.47 -4.93 5.45
N THR A 45 21.91 -5.33 4.31
CA THR A 45 22.27 -4.80 2.99
C THR A 45 21.34 -3.69 2.47
N ALA A 46 20.20 -3.48 3.11
CA ALA A 46 19.26 -2.46 2.72
C ALA A 46 18.92 -1.53 3.89
N LEU A 47 19.30 -0.27 3.75
CA LEU A 47 18.92 0.76 4.73
C LEU A 47 17.51 1.26 4.42
N PHE A 48 16.54 0.72 5.13
CA PHE A 48 15.15 1.18 5.04
C PHE A 48 14.97 2.48 5.82
N ARG A 49 14.26 3.42 5.22
CA ARG A 49 13.82 4.66 5.89
C ARG A 49 12.36 4.63 6.27
N TYR A 50 11.52 4.12 5.39
CA TYR A 50 10.09 3.97 5.63
C TYR A 50 9.54 2.78 4.83
N PRO A 51 9.77 1.55 5.30
CA PRO A 51 9.18 0.37 4.66
C PRO A 51 7.67 0.41 4.85
N PHE A 52 6.95 0.57 3.76
CA PHE A 52 5.51 0.80 3.77
C PHE A 52 4.71 -0.44 3.41
N ARG A 53 5.22 -1.23 2.47
CA ARG A 53 4.53 -2.41 1.99
C ARG A 53 5.50 -3.52 1.67
N VAL A 54 5.13 -4.75 2.03
CA VAL A 54 5.81 -5.96 1.61
C VAL A 54 4.85 -6.85 0.85
N ALA A 55 5.33 -7.51 -0.19
CA ALA A 55 4.62 -8.58 -0.87
C ALA A 55 5.58 -9.73 -1.17
N VAL A 56 5.09 -10.95 -1.00
CA VAL A 56 5.86 -12.17 -1.25
C VAL A 56 5.13 -13.00 -2.31
N LYS A 57 5.86 -13.46 -3.30
CA LYS A 57 5.35 -14.37 -4.33
C LYS A 57 6.48 -15.21 -4.92
N ASP A 58 6.23 -16.52 -5.06
CA ASP A 58 7.10 -17.47 -5.76
C ASP A 58 8.59 -17.37 -5.38
N GLY A 59 8.87 -17.26 -4.07
CA GLY A 59 10.24 -17.21 -3.55
C GLY A 59 10.90 -15.82 -3.61
N ILE A 60 10.15 -14.76 -3.91
CA ILE A 60 10.64 -13.39 -3.95
C ILE A 60 9.81 -12.53 -3.02
N ALA A 61 10.48 -11.76 -2.16
CA ALA A 61 9.90 -10.72 -1.34
C ALA A 61 10.29 -9.34 -1.90
N ILE A 62 9.32 -8.44 -2.07
CA ILE A 62 9.56 -7.05 -2.45
C ILE A 62 9.11 -6.16 -1.31
N ILE A 63 9.99 -5.28 -0.89
CA ILE A 63 9.72 -4.26 0.11
C ILE A 63 9.71 -2.90 -0.59
N MET A 64 8.62 -2.16 -0.44
CA MET A 64 8.49 -0.79 -0.90
C MET A 64 8.87 0.17 0.22
N ASP A 65 9.86 1.03 -0.03
CA ASP A 65 10.33 2.05 0.89
C ASP A 65 10.04 3.45 0.32
N LEU A 66 9.11 4.17 0.94
CA LEU A 66 8.64 5.46 0.44
C LEU A 66 9.65 6.60 0.61
N HIS A 67 10.59 6.48 1.54
CA HIS A 67 11.55 7.55 1.86
C HIS A 67 13.01 7.18 1.59
N ASN A 68 13.26 6.06 0.94
CA ASN A 68 14.62 5.74 0.50
C ASN A 68 15.13 6.81 -0.48
N VAL A 69 16.43 7.11 -0.43
CA VAL A 69 17.04 8.18 -1.25
C VAL A 69 17.22 7.79 -2.70
N ASP A 70 17.52 6.50 -2.95
CA ASP A 70 17.96 6.05 -4.27
C ASP A 70 16.88 5.23 -5.00
N TYR A 71 16.21 4.31 -4.29
CA TYR A 71 15.26 3.37 -4.87
C TYR A 71 14.02 3.22 -4.02
N PHE A 72 12.89 3.01 -4.67
CA PHE A 72 11.62 2.77 -4.00
C PHE A 72 11.39 1.31 -3.63
N PHE A 73 12.02 0.36 -4.32
CA PHE A 73 11.76 -1.07 -4.16
C PHE A 73 13.04 -1.84 -3.95
N HIS A 74 12.99 -2.78 -2.99
CA HIS A 74 14.08 -3.68 -2.67
C HIS A 74 13.58 -5.12 -2.74
N ALA A 75 14.26 -5.96 -3.51
CA ALA A 75 13.94 -7.35 -3.70
C ALA A 75 14.87 -8.25 -2.89
N PHE A 76 14.30 -9.28 -2.32
CA PHE A 76 14.98 -10.29 -1.51
C PHE A 76 14.51 -11.68 -1.92
N SER A 77 15.34 -12.71 -1.72
CA SER A 77 14.89 -14.09 -1.74
C SER A 77 13.92 -14.35 -0.57
N TYR A 78 13.06 -15.31 -0.68
CA TYR A 78 12.16 -15.72 0.39
C TYR A 78 12.10 -17.27 0.43
N PRO A 79 12.27 -17.93 1.59
CA PRO A 79 12.25 -17.34 2.95
C PRO A 79 13.62 -16.88 3.52
N GLU A 80 14.71 -16.94 2.77
CA GLU A 80 16.08 -16.71 3.26
C GLU A 80 16.35 -15.22 3.55
N TRP A 81 15.64 -14.30 2.90
CA TRP A 81 15.80 -12.85 3.01
C TRP A 81 17.17 -12.33 2.58
N GLU A 82 17.79 -13.02 1.62
CA GLU A 82 19.00 -12.54 0.98
C GLU A 82 18.69 -11.40 0.00
N TYR A 83 19.46 -10.33 0.10
CA TYR A 83 19.29 -9.19 -0.82
C TYR A 83 19.63 -9.59 -2.25
N MET A 84 18.73 -9.25 -3.18
CA MET A 84 18.87 -9.51 -4.59
C MET A 84 19.24 -8.24 -5.36
N THR A 85 18.37 -7.24 -5.35
CA THR A 85 18.54 -6.00 -6.10
C THR A 85 17.57 -4.93 -5.61
N SER A 86 17.82 -3.68 -6.04
CA SER A 86 16.88 -2.57 -5.90
C SER A 86 16.46 -2.04 -7.27
N PHE A 87 15.22 -1.59 -7.38
CA PHE A 87 14.67 -1.05 -8.63
C PHE A 87 13.69 0.10 -8.35
N GLY A 88 13.22 0.75 -9.43
CA GLY A 88 12.41 1.96 -9.28
C GLY A 88 13.24 3.12 -8.73
N LYS A 89 14.31 3.50 -9.47
CA LYS A 89 15.21 4.58 -9.07
C LYS A 89 14.42 5.88 -8.88
N ARG A 90 14.70 6.58 -7.78
CA ARG A 90 14.08 7.86 -7.46
C ARG A 90 14.66 8.98 -8.31
N GLY A 91 13.80 9.80 -8.89
CA GLY A 91 14.20 10.99 -9.64
C GLY A 91 13.15 11.44 -10.67
N GLU A 92 13.50 12.45 -11.44
CA GLU A 92 12.61 13.05 -12.45
C GLU A 92 12.93 12.60 -13.88
N GLY A 93 14.00 11.85 -14.07
CA GLY A 93 14.43 11.33 -15.37
C GLY A 93 13.36 10.42 -16.03
N PRO A 94 13.55 10.10 -17.33
CA PRO A 94 12.54 9.35 -18.09
C PRO A 94 12.29 7.93 -17.55
N GLU A 95 13.31 7.28 -16.99
CA GLU A 95 13.23 5.94 -16.40
C GLU A 95 13.18 5.96 -14.86
N GLU A 96 13.16 7.14 -14.26
CA GLU A 96 13.09 7.33 -12.82
C GLU A 96 11.65 7.52 -12.35
N MET A 97 11.41 7.30 -11.06
CA MET A 97 10.12 7.48 -10.41
C MET A 97 10.15 8.67 -9.45
N VAL A 98 9.12 9.48 -9.47
CA VAL A 98 8.94 10.59 -8.51
C VAL A 98 8.23 10.11 -7.26
N SER A 99 7.32 9.14 -7.40
CA SER A 99 6.62 8.51 -6.29
C SER A 99 6.51 6.99 -6.49
N ALA A 100 6.26 6.28 -5.39
CA ALA A 100 5.84 4.90 -5.41
C ALA A 100 4.53 4.79 -4.64
N ASP A 101 3.43 4.57 -5.36
CA ASP A 101 2.10 4.56 -4.75
C ASP A 101 1.62 3.13 -4.51
N CYS A 102 1.88 2.26 -5.44
CA CYS A 102 1.64 0.84 -5.27
C CYS A 102 2.51 -0.02 -6.19
N PHE A 103 2.59 -1.30 -5.84
CA PHE A 103 3.13 -2.32 -6.73
C PHE A 103 2.32 -3.60 -6.63
N ARG A 104 2.39 -4.44 -7.66
CA ARG A 104 1.70 -5.71 -7.72
C ARG A 104 2.45 -6.71 -8.57
N PHE A 105 2.62 -7.94 -8.06
CA PHE A 105 3.03 -9.06 -8.88
C PHE A 105 1.92 -9.44 -9.86
N ILE A 106 2.26 -9.59 -11.12
CA ILE A 106 1.38 -10.10 -12.17
C ILE A 106 1.65 -11.59 -12.38
N SER A 107 2.91 -11.96 -12.50
CA SER A 107 3.40 -13.33 -12.60
C SER A 107 4.61 -13.52 -11.68
N LYS A 108 5.23 -14.69 -11.73
CA LYS A 108 6.45 -14.99 -10.97
C LYS A 108 7.63 -14.10 -11.38
N ASP A 109 7.63 -13.59 -12.60
CA ASP A 109 8.71 -12.83 -13.21
C ASP A 109 8.31 -11.40 -13.62
N SER A 110 7.12 -10.93 -13.24
CA SER A 110 6.60 -9.64 -13.69
C SER A 110 5.89 -8.87 -12.58
N ILE A 111 6.25 -7.59 -12.46
CA ILE A 111 5.73 -6.66 -11.48
C ILE A 111 5.23 -5.41 -12.19
N TRP A 112 4.08 -4.88 -11.77
CA TRP A 112 3.65 -3.54 -12.10
C TRP A 112 3.88 -2.60 -10.93
N THR A 113 4.34 -1.39 -11.22
CA THR A 113 4.42 -0.27 -10.28
C THR A 113 3.64 0.93 -10.79
N LEU A 114 3.13 1.74 -9.86
CA LEU A 114 2.45 2.99 -10.15
C LEU A 114 3.24 4.15 -9.56
N ASP A 115 3.52 5.14 -10.40
CA ASP A 115 3.96 6.48 -10.05
C ASP A 115 2.78 7.45 -10.32
N ALA A 116 2.04 7.81 -9.28
CA ALA A 116 0.88 8.68 -9.42
C ALA A 116 1.28 10.12 -9.77
N ASN A 117 2.44 10.60 -9.33
CA ASN A 117 2.92 11.93 -9.65
C ASN A 117 3.25 12.09 -11.14
N LYS A 118 3.79 11.06 -11.76
CA LYS A 118 4.00 11.02 -13.21
C LYS A 118 2.78 10.54 -13.99
N MET A 119 1.74 10.04 -13.32
CA MET A 119 0.60 9.36 -13.96
C MET A 119 1.08 8.21 -14.84
N ARG A 120 1.96 7.37 -14.31
CA ARG A 120 2.71 6.37 -15.06
C ARG A 120 2.67 5.02 -14.37
N THR A 121 2.43 3.98 -15.15
CA THR A 121 2.64 2.59 -14.71
C THR A 121 3.82 2.00 -15.45
N THR A 122 4.65 1.24 -14.73
CA THR A 122 5.80 0.57 -15.33
C THR A 122 5.73 -0.92 -15.02
N ARG A 123 5.91 -1.73 -16.05
CA ARG A 123 6.06 -3.17 -15.93
C ARG A 123 7.55 -3.51 -15.87
N TRP A 124 7.90 -4.22 -14.82
CA TRP A 124 9.25 -4.70 -14.56
C TRP A 124 9.32 -6.20 -14.79
N LYS A 125 10.41 -6.67 -15.34
CA LYS A 125 10.72 -8.09 -15.51
C LYS A 125 11.82 -8.48 -14.55
N ILE A 126 11.61 -9.57 -13.83
CA ILE A 126 12.62 -10.22 -12.99
C ILE A 126 13.39 -11.17 -13.91
N GLU A 127 14.70 -10.97 -14.05
CA GLU A 127 15.54 -11.86 -14.86
C GLU A 127 15.75 -13.21 -14.18
N GLN A 128 16.05 -14.25 -14.98
CA GLN A 128 16.15 -15.62 -14.50
C GLN A 128 17.25 -15.85 -13.44
N ASN A 129 18.29 -15.03 -13.46
CA ASN A 129 19.34 -15.05 -12.44
C ASN A 129 18.92 -14.39 -11.13
N MET A 130 17.69 -13.84 -11.07
CA MET A 130 17.11 -13.11 -9.93
C MET A 130 17.90 -11.90 -9.42
N ASN A 131 19.00 -11.54 -10.07
CA ASN A 131 19.88 -10.45 -9.62
C ASN A 131 19.58 -9.11 -10.32
N ASN A 132 18.60 -9.09 -11.22
CA ASN A 132 18.26 -7.87 -11.94
C ASN A 132 16.76 -7.77 -12.19
N ILE A 133 16.22 -6.58 -12.01
CA ILE A 133 14.81 -6.24 -12.29
C ILE A 133 14.83 -5.03 -13.21
N ILE A 134 14.42 -5.23 -14.45
CA ILE A 134 14.49 -4.22 -15.50
C ILE A 134 13.10 -3.74 -15.94
N PRO A 135 12.94 -2.46 -16.29
CA PRO A 135 11.70 -1.97 -16.88
C PRO A 135 11.55 -2.51 -18.31
N VAL A 136 10.39 -3.05 -18.65
CA VAL A 136 10.13 -3.62 -19.99
C VAL A 136 8.99 -2.92 -20.72
N GLU A 137 8.15 -2.22 -19.98
CA GLU A 137 7.01 -1.50 -20.55
C GLU A 137 6.63 -0.33 -19.64
N THR A 138 6.33 0.81 -20.24
CA THR A 138 5.87 1.99 -19.52
C THR A 138 4.63 2.52 -20.21
N ILE A 139 3.58 2.77 -19.42
CA ILE A 139 2.32 3.32 -19.89
C ILE A 139 2.05 4.63 -19.15
N ASP A 140 2.01 5.72 -19.90
CA ASP A 140 1.59 7.02 -19.38
C ASP A 140 0.06 7.10 -19.43
N MET A 141 -0.56 7.34 -18.29
CA MET A 141 -2.02 7.48 -18.19
C MET A 141 -2.45 8.86 -18.67
N ASP A 142 -3.52 8.91 -19.45
CA ASP A 142 -4.09 10.19 -19.89
C ASP A 142 -4.73 10.91 -18.69
N LYS A 143 -4.21 12.08 -18.35
CA LYS A 143 -4.72 12.94 -17.26
C LYS A 143 -6.20 13.29 -17.41
N ARG A 144 -6.79 13.12 -18.60
CA ARG A 144 -8.22 13.37 -18.87
C ARG A 144 -9.14 12.26 -18.38
N LEU A 145 -8.59 11.06 -18.09
CA LEU A 145 -9.37 9.90 -17.63
C LEU A 145 -9.51 9.85 -16.09
N VAL A 146 -8.83 10.74 -15.37
CA VAL A 146 -8.88 10.80 -13.90
C VAL A 146 -9.69 12.04 -13.49
N ARG A 147 -11.00 11.98 -13.70
CA ARG A 147 -11.98 12.97 -13.20
C ARG A 147 -13.05 12.28 -12.39
#